data_296e64e09a5541a2979da9cc9d8f3b86
#
_entry.id   296e64e09a5541a2979da9cc9d8f3b86
#
_cell.length_a   1.000
_cell.length_b   1.000
_cell.length_c   1.000
_cell.angle_alpha   90.00
_cell.angle_beta   90.00
_cell.angle_gamma   90.00
#
_symmetry.space_group_name_H-M   'P 1'
#
loop_
_entity.id
_entity.type
_entity.pdbx_description
1 polymer ?
#
loop_
_entity_poly.entity_id
_entity_poly.type
_entity_poly.pdbx_seq_one_letter_code
_entity_poly.pdbx_strand_id
1 'polypeptide(L)'
;MKAKIDLTKEYGLILDGGGARGAYQIGAWKALVEAGVKVNAVAGTSVGALNGALICMGDVKQAEKIWSEMTFSRVMDVDDVWMERLFNKENTLGEVISEMKKRLSDGGIDITPLKNMIHEMVDEKKIRGSGMEFCLLTFSI
;
A
#
# COMPACT_ATOMS: atom_id res chain seq x y z
N MET A 1 12.74 -19.16 -21.83
CA MET A 1 12.11 -18.15 -22.69
C MET A 1 12.04 -16.84 -21.90
N LYS A 2 12.68 -15.76 -22.38
CA LYS A 2 12.44 -14.43 -21.76
C LYS A 2 11.08 -13.95 -22.29
N ALA A 3 10.10 -13.79 -21.42
CA ALA A 3 8.84 -13.15 -21.78
C ALA A 3 9.15 -11.72 -22.25
N LYS A 4 8.80 -11.40 -23.49
CA LYS A 4 8.88 -10.03 -24.00
C LYS A 4 7.52 -9.37 -23.76
N ILE A 5 7.53 -8.22 -23.05
CA ILE A 5 6.35 -7.38 -22.92
C ILE A 5 6.09 -6.74 -24.30
N ASP A 6 4.86 -6.80 -24.77
CA ASP A 6 4.44 -6.19 -26.03
C ASP A 6 3.99 -4.74 -25.73
N LEU A 7 4.85 -3.78 -26.03
CA LEU A 7 4.60 -2.35 -25.77
C LEU A 7 3.48 -1.73 -26.63
N THR A 8 2.94 -2.47 -27.61
CA THR A 8 1.79 -2.03 -28.40
C THR A 8 0.46 -2.29 -27.71
N LYS A 9 0.47 -3.12 -26.64
CA LYS A 9 -0.71 -3.48 -25.85
C LYS A 9 -0.85 -2.65 -24.60
N GLU A 10 -2.04 -2.64 -24.07
CA GLU A 10 -2.38 -2.10 -22.76
C GLU A 10 -2.55 -3.24 -21.75
N TYR A 11 -2.21 -2.98 -20.50
CA TYR A 11 -2.17 -3.97 -19.45
C TYR A 11 -2.97 -3.54 -18.23
N GLY A 12 -3.63 -4.49 -17.59
CA GLY A 12 -4.17 -4.34 -16.25
C GLY A 12 -3.17 -4.83 -15.20
N LEU A 13 -3.08 -4.12 -14.07
CA LEU A 13 -2.31 -4.55 -12.91
C LEU A 13 -3.24 -5.09 -11.84
N ILE A 14 -2.88 -6.25 -11.29
CA ILE A 14 -3.53 -6.81 -10.12
C ILE A 14 -2.55 -6.73 -8.96
N LEU A 15 -2.94 -5.98 -7.92
CA LEU A 15 -2.11 -5.68 -6.76
C LEU A 15 -2.66 -6.38 -5.53
N ASP A 16 -1.88 -7.32 -5.03
CA ASP A 16 -2.24 -8.09 -3.84
C ASP A 16 -2.04 -7.28 -2.56
N GLY A 17 -2.63 -7.73 -1.46
CA GLY A 17 -2.36 -7.22 -0.13
C GLY A 17 -0.96 -7.59 0.35
N GLY A 18 -0.54 -7.07 1.49
CA GLY A 18 0.72 -7.49 2.10
C GLY A 18 1.46 -6.43 2.92
N GLY A 19 0.78 -5.38 3.37
CA GLY A 19 1.36 -4.35 4.25
C GLY A 19 2.61 -3.71 3.64
N ALA A 20 3.74 -3.75 4.33
CA ALA A 20 5.00 -3.14 3.89
C ALA A 20 5.51 -3.64 2.52
N ARG A 21 5.08 -4.81 2.04
CA ARG A 21 5.42 -5.31 0.70
C ARG A 21 4.84 -4.43 -0.42
N GLY A 22 3.91 -3.54 -0.10
CA GLY A 22 3.40 -2.56 -1.05
C GLY A 22 4.48 -1.65 -1.65
N ALA A 23 5.59 -1.42 -0.94
CA ALA A 23 6.74 -0.70 -1.49
C ALA A 23 7.28 -1.34 -2.77
N TYR A 24 7.33 -2.68 -2.81
CA TYR A 24 7.74 -3.43 -4.00
C TYR A 24 6.81 -3.17 -5.20
N GLN A 25 5.50 -3.04 -4.97
CA GLN A 25 4.53 -2.80 -6.04
C GLN A 25 4.78 -1.44 -6.71
N ILE A 26 5.13 -0.41 -5.93
CA ILE A 26 5.47 0.93 -6.48
C ILE A 26 6.77 0.87 -7.28
N GLY A 27 7.80 0.15 -6.80
CA GLY A 27 9.02 -0.07 -7.56
C GLY A 27 8.80 -0.82 -8.87
N ALA A 28 7.93 -1.85 -8.85
CA ALA A 28 7.54 -2.59 -10.05
C ALA A 28 6.78 -1.69 -11.04
N TRP A 29 5.82 -0.89 -10.56
CA TRP A 29 5.12 0.09 -11.40
C TRP A 29 6.06 1.10 -12.03
N LYS A 30 7.00 1.66 -11.26
CA LYS A 30 8.05 2.55 -11.77
C LYS A 30 8.81 1.90 -12.94
N ALA A 31 9.26 0.65 -12.75
CA ALA A 31 9.97 -0.08 -13.81
C ALA A 31 9.11 -0.30 -15.07
N LEU A 32 7.80 -0.55 -14.91
CA LEU A 32 6.87 -0.66 -16.04
C LEU A 32 6.73 0.67 -16.78
N VAL A 33 6.62 1.79 -16.05
CA VAL A 33 6.56 3.14 -16.64
C VAL A 33 7.85 3.47 -17.39
N GLU A 34 9.02 3.21 -16.79
CA GLU A 34 10.32 3.42 -17.42
C GLU A 34 10.52 2.55 -18.66
N ALA A 35 9.95 1.34 -18.66
CA ALA A 35 9.95 0.45 -19.82
C ALA A 35 8.93 0.83 -20.91
N GLY A 36 8.11 1.87 -20.70
CA GLY A 36 7.11 2.33 -21.66
C GLY A 36 5.86 1.43 -21.73
N VAL A 37 5.61 0.62 -20.69
CA VAL A 37 4.41 -0.23 -20.60
C VAL A 37 3.19 0.62 -20.31
N LYS A 38 2.16 0.47 -21.12
CA LYS A 38 0.88 1.17 -20.94
C LYS A 38 0.00 0.38 -19.98
N VAL A 39 -0.36 1.02 -18.86
CA VAL A 39 -1.30 0.46 -17.87
C VAL A 39 -2.60 1.27 -17.99
N ASN A 40 -3.72 0.59 -18.22
CA ASN A 40 -5.04 1.21 -18.34
C ASN A 40 -6.07 0.72 -17.31
N ALA A 41 -5.72 -0.30 -16.52
CA ALA A 41 -6.58 -0.83 -15.49
C ALA A 41 -5.75 -1.24 -14.25
N VAL A 42 -6.30 -1.03 -13.06
CA VAL A 42 -5.70 -1.49 -11.80
C VAL A 42 -6.78 -2.09 -10.91
N ALA A 43 -6.51 -3.27 -10.39
CA ALA A 43 -7.33 -3.88 -9.35
C ALA A 43 -6.46 -4.14 -8.11
N GLY A 44 -6.97 -3.83 -6.93
CA GLY A 44 -6.19 -4.00 -5.70
C GLY A 44 -7.00 -4.33 -4.46
N THR A 45 -6.35 -5.00 -3.52
CA THR A 45 -6.88 -5.28 -2.19
C THR A 45 -5.93 -4.82 -1.10
N SER A 46 -6.44 -4.34 0.05
CA SER A 46 -5.62 -3.83 1.16
C SER A 46 -4.62 -2.76 0.66
N VAL A 47 -3.33 -2.89 0.97
CA VAL A 47 -2.27 -1.99 0.47
C VAL A 47 -2.23 -1.91 -1.06
N GLY A 48 -2.59 -2.98 -1.76
CA GLY A 48 -2.71 -2.96 -3.22
C GLY A 48 -3.81 -2.02 -3.71
N ALA A 49 -4.88 -1.82 -2.93
CA ALA A 49 -5.90 -0.82 -3.23
C ALA A 49 -5.36 0.61 -3.08
N LEU A 50 -4.57 0.89 -2.04
CA LEU A 50 -3.91 2.19 -1.84
C LEU A 50 -2.92 2.49 -2.97
N ASN A 51 -2.08 1.52 -3.32
CA ASN A 51 -1.15 1.65 -4.44
C ASN A 51 -1.87 1.80 -5.78
N GLY A 52 -3.00 1.11 -5.96
CA GLY A 52 -3.85 1.29 -7.14
C GLY A 52 -4.34 2.73 -7.29
N ALA A 53 -4.75 3.38 -6.19
CA ALA A 53 -5.12 4.79 -6.19
C ALA A 53 -3.93 5.68 -6.60
N LEU A 54 -2.73 5.45 -6.06
CA LEU A 54 -1.52 6.19 -6.43
C LEU A 54 -1.14 6.01 -7.90
N ILE A 55 -1.28 4.78 -8.43
CA ILE A 55 -1.04 4.47 -9.84
C ILE A 55 -2.02 5.22 -10.74
N CYS A 56 -3.32 5.24 -10.38
CA CYS A 56 -4.32 6.01 -11.12
C CYS A 56 -4.04 7.52 -11.10
N MET A 57 -3.45 8.05 -10.02
CA MET A 57 -3.03 9.45 -9.96
C MET A 57 -1.82 9.76 -10.85
N GLY A 58 -1.05 8.76 -11.26
CA GLY A 58 -0.02 8.85 -12.28
C GLY A 58 1.31 9.48 -11.83
N ASP A 59 1.48 9.83 -10.56
CA ASP A 59 2.71 10.45 -10.05
C ASP A 59 3.62 9.43 -9.35
N VAL A 60 4.52 8.83 -10.13
CA VAL A 60 5.50 7.85 -9.64
C VAL A 60 6.39 8.44 -8.53
N LYS A 61 6.84 9.69 -8.69
CA LYS A 61 7.74 10.33 -7.70
C LYS A 61 7.04 10.57 -6.38
N GLN A 62 5.78 11.00 -6.43
CA GLN A 62 4.96 11.16 -5.23
C GLN A 62 4.74 9.81 -4.54
N ALA A 63 4.44 8.75 -5.29
CA ALA A 63 4.26 7.41 -4.75
C ALA A 63 5.54 6.87 -4.10
N GLU A 64 6.71 7.05 -4.72
CA GLU A 64 8.00 6.70 -4.14
C GLU A 64 8.27 7.47 -2.84
N LYS A 65 8.02 8.79 -2.84
CA LYS A 65 8.19 9.62 -1.64
C LYS A 65 7.32 9.13 -0.50
N ILE A 66 6.04 8.88 -0.75
CA ILE A 66 5.10 8.35 0.25
C ILE A 66 5.66 7.07 0.89
N TRP A 67 6.13 6.13 0.08
CA TRP A 67 6.66 4.88 0.57
C TRP A 67 8.02 5.01 1.28
N SER A 68 8.86 5.98 0.88
CA SER A 68 10.13 6.24 1.56
C SER A 68 9.96 6.86 2.96
N GLU A 69 8.82 7.51 3.21
CA GLU A 69 8.46 8.14 4.48
C GLU A 69 7.48 7.28 5.30
N MET A 70 7.18 6.05 4.85
CA MET A 70 6.21 5.19 5.51
C MET A 70 6.78 4.58 6.79
N THR A 71 6.08 4.78 7.90
CA THR A 71 6.37 4.17 9.21
C THR A 71 5.15 3.43 9.73
N PHE A 72 5.32 2.60 10.75
CA PHE A 72 4.19 1.91 11.38
C PHE A 72 3.22 2.90 12.02
N SER A 73 3.74 3.95 12.66
CA SER A 73 2.95 4.99 13.31
C SER A 73 2.10 5.81 12.33
N ARG A 74 2.48 5.88 11.04
CA ARG A 74 1.64 6.50 10.00
C ARG A 74 0.45 5.66 9.58
N VAL A 75 0.48 4.37 9.85
CA VAL A 75 -0.58 3.42 9.43
C VAL A 75 -1.51 3.08 10.60
N MET A 76 -0.97 2.97 11.80
CA MET A 76 -1.72 2.58 12.99
C MET A 76 -1.13 3.25 14.24
N ASP A 77 -1.95 3.40 15.27
CA ASP A 77 -1.46 3.96 16.54
C ASP A 77 -0.59 2.95 17.28
N VAL A 78 0.70 2.93 16.90
CA VAL A 78 1.73 2.07 17.49
C VAL A 78 3.05 2.81 17.57
N ASP A 79 3.88 2.41 18.54
CA ASP A 79 5.25 2.89 18.67
C ASP A 79 6.16 2.20 17.63
N ASP A 80 6.85 2.99 16.81
CA ASP A 80 7.70 2.47 15.73
C ASP A 80 8.87 1.65 16.27
N VAL A 81 9.49 2.07 17.40
CA VAL A 81 10.62 1.36 18.03
C VAL A 81 10.17 0.01 18.57
N TRP A 82 8.97 -0.05 19.17
CA TRP A 82 8.39 -1.30 19.64
C TRP A 82 8.12 -2.27 18.48
N MET A 83 7.58 -1.76 17.36
CA MET A 83 7.34 -2.56 16.16
C MET A 83 8.64 -3.09 15.55
N GLU A 84 9.68 -2.29 15.47
CA GLU A 84 11.00 -2.73 14.97
C GLU A 84 11.57 -3.86 15.83
N ARG A 85 11.53 -3.73 17.17
CA ARG A 85 11.95 -4.79 18.08
C ARG A 85 11.15 -6.07 17.92
N LEU A 86 9.85 -5.96 17.66
CA LEU A 86 8.98 -7.10 17.41
C LEU A 86 9.41 -7.87 16.16
N PHE A 87 9.71 -7.16 15.06
CA PHE A 87 10.17 -7.77 13.82
C PHE A 87 11.59 -8.33 13.90
N ASN A 88 12.47 -7.70 14.68
CA ASN A 88 13.83 -8.17 14.91
C ASN A 88 13.91 -9.34 15.91
N LYS A 89 12.75 -9.81 16.41
CA LYS A 89 12.65 -10.89 17.39
C LYS A 89 13.39 -10.60 18.72
N GLU A 90 13.49 -9.32 19.09
CA GLU A 90 14.10 -8.88 20.34
C GLU A 90 13.15 -9.00 21.54
N ASN A 91 11.85 -9.15 21.28
CA ASN A 91 10.83 -9.34 22.31
C ASN A 91 10.59 -10.83 22.58
N THR A 92 10.33 -11.15 23.85
CA THR A 92 9.89 -12.49 24.22
C THR A 92 8.46 -12.75 23.75
N LEU A 93 8.12 -14.01 23.50
CA LEU A 93 6.75 -14.41 23.13
C LEU A 93 5.70 -13.93 24.15
N GLY A 94 6.07 -13.91 25.45
CA GLY A 94 5.19 -13.43 26.53
C GLY A 94 4.88 -11.94 26.44
N GLU A 95 5.86 -11.11 26.13
CA GLU A 95 5.69 -9.66 25.94
C GLU A 95 4.77 -9.36 24.74
N VAL A 96 4.99 -10.06 23.64
CA VAL A 96 4.14 -9.93 22.43
C VAL A 96 2.69 -10.30 22.75
N ILE A 97 2.45 -11.44 23.41
CA ILE A 97 1.09 -11.88 23.77
C ILE A 97 0.44 -10.91 24.75
N SER A 98 1.18 -10.39 25.73
CA SER A 98 0.68 -9.42 26.70
C SER A 98 0.21 -8.13 26.03
N GLU A 99 1.03 -7.58 25.13
CA GLU A 99 0.69 -6.36 24.39
C GLU A 99 -0.49 -6.55 23.44
N MET A 100 -0.56 -7.69 22.74
CA MET A 100 -1.71 -8.02 21.89
C MET A 100 -3.01 -8.14 22.72
N LYS A 101 -2.97 -8.78 23.88
CA LYS A 101 -4.13 -8.87 24.78
C LYS A 101 -4.59 -7.50 25.24
N LYS A 102 -3.66 -6.62 25.62
CA LYS A 102 -3.97 -5.25 26.05
C LYS A 102 -4.69 -4.49 24.91
N ARG A 103 -4.13 -4.49 23.70
CA ARG A 103 -4.73 -3.82 22.56
C ARG A 103 -6.09 -4.36 22.18
N LEU A 104 -6.31 -5.67 22.27
CA LEU A 104 -7.62 -6.27 22.04
C LEU A 104 -8.64 -5.88 23.12
N SER A 105 -8.23 -5.75 24.40
CA SER A 105 -9.11 -5.29 25.48
C SER A 105 -9.48 -3.81 25.34
N ASP A 106 -8.61 -3.01 24.75
CA ASP A 106 -8.78 -1.56 24.56
C ASP A 106 -9.54 -1.21 23.26
N GLY A 107 -10.19 -2.19 22.62
CA GLY A 107 -11.03 -1.98 21.43
C GLY A 107 -10.32 -2.16 20.10
N GLY A 108 -9.07 -2.65 20.09
CA GLY A 108 -8.29 -2.91 18.87
C GLY A 108 -7.24 -1.84 18.57
N ILE A 109 -6.69 -1.91 17.37
CA ILE A 109 -5.68 -0.95 16.91
C ILE A 109 -6.39 0.23 16.26
N ASP A 110 -6.09 1.45 16.70
CA ASP A 110 -6.60 2.67 16.07
C ASP A 110 -5.95 2.85 14.70
N ILE A 111 -6.79 2.91 13.67
CA ILE A 111 -6.40 3.14 12.26
C ILE A 111 -6.64 4.58 11.82
N THR A 112 -6.90 5.51 12.75
CA THR A 112 -7.05 6.94 12.43
C THR A 112 -5.84 7.49 11.69
N PRO A 113 -4.59 7.13 12.02
CA PRO A 113 -3.42 7.56 11.25
C PRO A 113 -3.51 7.16 9.77
N LEU A 114 -3.93 5.92 9.47
CA LEU A 114 -4.13 5.46 8.10
C LEU A 114 -5.21 6.26 7.37
N LYS A 115 -6.35 6.52 8.03
CA LYS A 115 -7.43 7.32 7.45
C LYS A 115 -6.94 8.73 7.08
N ASN A 116 -6.23 9.38 8.00
CA ASN A 116 -5.68 10.72 7.77
C ASN A 116 -4.68 10.70 6.60
N MET A 117 -3.78 9.74 6.59
CA MET A 117 -2.81 9.56 5.52
C MET A 117 -3.50 9.37 4.15
N ILE A 118 -4.56 8.56 4.07
CA ILE A 118 -5.33 8.38 2.83
C ILE A 118 -5.95 9.71 2.38
N HIS A 119 -6.56 10.47 3.29
CA HIS A 119 -7.15 11.77 2.97
C HIS A 119 -6.12 12.80 2.48
N GLU A 120 -4.88 12.75 2.99
CA GLU A 120 -3.80 13.63 2.55
C GLU A 120 -3.23 13.24 1.18
N MET A 121 -3.17 11.95 0.88
CA MET A 121 -2.46 11.41 -0.28
C MET A 121 -3.34 11.20 -1.50
N VAL A 122 -4.63 10.88 -1.30
CA VAL A 122 -5.53 10.45 -2.38
C VAL A 122 -6.36 11.62 -2.88
N ASP A 123 -6.18 11.95 -4.16
CA ASP A 123 -7.00 12.92 -4.89
C ASP A 123 -8.02 12.18 -5.76
N GLU A 124 -9.26 12.13 -5.30
CA GLU A 124 -10.35 11.46 -6.01
C GLU A 124 -10.59 12.04 -7.41
N LYS A 125 -10.39 13.35 -7.59
CA LYS A 125 -10.57 14.01 -8.89
C LYS A 125 -9.52 13.53 -9.90
N LYS A 126 -8.26 13.37 -9.45
CA LYS A 126 -7.20 12.81 -10.29
C LYS A 126 -7.50 11.36 -10.67
N ILE A 127 -7.96 10.54 -9.71
CA ILE A 127 -8.32 9.14 -9.98
C ILE A 127 -9.44 9.08 -11.01
N ARG A 128 -10.54 9.79 -10.81
CA ARG A 128 -11.69 9.81 -11.75
C ARG A 128 -11.33 10.40 -13.11
N GLY A 129 -10.40 11.33 -13.15
CA GLY A 129 -9.93 11.96 -14.39
C GLY A 129 -8.82 11.19 -15.11
N SER A 130 -8.28 10.11 -14.54
CA SER A 130 -7.15 9.38 -15.11
C SER A 130 -7.46 8.62 -16.39
N GLY A 131 -8.73 8.29 -16.62
CA GLY A 131 -9.14 7.39 -17.70
C GLY A 131 -8.81 5.91 -17.45
N MET A 132 -8.23 5.57 -16.32
CA MET A 132 -7.93 4.18 -15.93
C MET A 132 -9.13 3.51 -15.28
N GLU A 133 -9.32 2.23 -15.55
CA GLU A 133 -10.25 1.42 -14.79
C GLU A 133 -9.64 1.10 -13.41
N PHE A 134 -10.36 1.46 -12.34
CA PHE A 134 -9.91 1.21 -10.97
C PHE A 134 -10.91 0.36 -10.20
N CYS A 135 -10.47 -0.79 -9.74
CA CYS A 135 -11.27 -1.74 -8.98
C CYS A 135 -10.66 -1.98 -7.58
N LEU A 136 -11.51 -1.94 -6.56
CA LEU A 136 -11.15 -2.23 -5.17
C LEU A 136 -11.88 -3.49 -4.72
N LEU A 137 -11.14 -4.43 -4.13
CA LEU A 137 -11.72 -5.53 -3.40
C LEU A 137 -11.78 -5.17 -1.92
N THR A 138 -12.99 -5.09 -1.38
CA THR A 138 -13.24 -4.83 0.04
C THR A 138 -14.25 -5.81 0.58
N PHE A 139 -14.27 -5.97 1.89
CA PHE A 139 -15.23 -6.81 2.61
C PHE A 139 -16.01 -5.93 3.59
N SER A 140 -17.33 -6.05 3.55
CA SER A 140 -18.23 -5.40 4.51
C SER A 140 -18.72 -6.44 5.51
N ILE A 141 -18.59 -6.12 6.81
CA ILE A 141 -19.10 -6.94 7.92
C ILE A 141 -20.44 -6.38 8.37
#